data_c62573b5e1d48bbc649af1005d69fddb
#
_entry.id   c62573b5e1d48bbc649af1005d69fddb
#
_cell.length_a   1.000
_cell.length_b   1.000
_cell.length_c   1.000
_cell.angle_alpha   90.00
_cell.angle_beta   90.00
_cell.angle_gamma   90.00
#
_symmetry.space_group_name_H-M   'P 1'
#
loop_
_entity.id
_entity.type
_entity.pdbx_description
1 polymer ?
#
loop_
_entity_poly.entity_id
_entity_poly.type
_entity_poly.pdbx_seq_one_letter_code
_entity_poly.pdbx_strand_id
1 'polypeptide(L)'
;MASPFYNYTIATLTRGLNTLSTLLKKGEEYAKENNIPLDELLNARLVEDMKPLSFQIVTATNAVSKALARAAFVEPPPQQEPDTTYEDLYRRLDRTLAELEEVDPAKIAMKEGQAFKAPIGMKVFNLTLEDYSVRFLIPNFYFHVVTAYEILRVKGVQIGKLDYLSEFMA
;
A
#
# COMPACT_ATOMS: atom_id res chain seq x y z
N MET A 1 2.08 -16.29 20.32
CA MET A 1 2.49 -14.89 20.13
C MET A 1 2.80 -14.70 18.65
N ALA A 2 2.40 -13.57 18.07
CA ALA A 2 2.78 -13.25 16.69
C ALA A 2 4.31 -13.13 16.61
N SER A 3 4.89 -13.56 15.47
CA SER A 3 6.33 -13.46 15.26
C SER A 3 6.75 -11.98 15.12
N PRO A 4 8.03 -11.65 15.39
CA PRO A 4 8.55 -10.32 15.10
C PRO A 4 8.31 -9.90 13.65
N PHE A 5 8.46 -10.82 12.71
CA PHE A 5 8.17 -10.59 11.29
C PHE A 5 6.72 -10.11 11.06
N TYR A 6 5.74 -10.79 11.66
CA TYR A 6 4.32 -10.39 11.57
C TYR A 6 4.12 -8.95 12.05
N ASN A 7 4.68 -8.60 13.20
CA ASN A 7 4.54 -7.27 13.78
C ASN A 7 5.17 -6.16 12.93
N TYR A 8 6.34 -6.42 12.32
CA TYR A 8 7.04 -5.43 11.48
C TYR A 8 6.50 -5.34 10.06
N THR A 9 5.75 -6.33 9.60
CA THR A 9 5.20 -6.35 8.23
C THR A 9 3.69 -6.18 8.24
N ILE A 10 2.94 -7.17 8.65
CA ILE A 10 1.46 -7.17 8.52
C ILE A 10 0.86 -5.96 9.24
N ALA A 11 1.20 -5.76 10.53
CA ALA A 11 0.69 -4.62 11.28
C ALA A 11 1.11 -3.27 10.67
N THR A 12 2.32 -3.19 10.11
CA THR A 12 2.83 -1.97 9.47
C THR A 12 2.11 -1.70 8.14
N LEU A 13 1.88 -2.71 7.32
CA LEU A 13 1.13 -2.59 6.07
C LEU A 13 -0.33 -2.20 6.32
N THR A 14 -0.98 -2.79 7.33
CA THR A 14 -2.34 -2.42 7.75
C THR A 14 -2.43 -0.93 8.09
N ARG A 15 -1.52 -0.42 8.91
CA ARG A 15 -1.47 1.01 9.27
C ARG A 15 -1.28 1.89 8.02
N GLY A 16 -0.38 1.52 7.12
CA GLY A 16 -0.15 2.28 5.89
C GLY A 16 -1.36 2.30 4.96
N LEU A 17 -2.13 1.21 4.84
CA LEU A 17 -3.38 1.19 4.07
C LEU A 17 -4.48 2.03 4.73
N ASN A 18 -4.61 1.99 6.05
CA ASN A 18 -5.52 2.87 6.79
C ASN A 18 -5.14 4.34 6.60
N THR A 19 -3.85 4.66 6.63
CA THR A 19 -3.36 6.00 6.29
C THR A 19 -3.81 6.41 4.88
N LEU A 20 -3.65 5.55 3.86
CA LEU A 20 -4.12 5.84 2.51
C LEU A 20 -5.63 6.10 2.47
N SER A 21 -6.44 5.29 3.19
CA SER A 21 -7.89 5.50 3.29
C SER A 21 -8.22 6.87 3.90
N THR A 22 -7.56 7.23 5.00
CA THR A 22 -7.73 8.53 5.66
C THR A 22 -7.34 9.70 4.75
N LEU A 23 -6.22 9.58 4.03
CA LEU A 23 -5.76 10.60 3.09
C LEU A 23 -6.72 10.77 1.90
N LEU A 24 -7.24 9.67 1.34
CA LEU A 24 -8.22 9.72 0.26
C LEU A 24 -9.53 10.37 0.70
N LYS A 25 -10.03 10.06 1.91
CA LYS A 25 -11.24 10.71 2.46
C LYS A 25 -11.07 12.22 2.57
N LYS A 26 -9.95 12.69 3.10
CA LYS A 26 -9.63 14.13 3.16
C LYS A 26 -9.49 14.76 1.78
N GLY A 27 -8.95 14.03 0.80
CA GLY A 27 -8.90 14.45 -0.59
C GLY A 27 -10.30 14.62 -1.20
N GLU A 28 -11.20 13.68 -0.95
CA GLU A 28 -12.59 13.73 -1.42
C GLU A 28 -13.37 14.89 -0.78
N GLU A 29 -13.23 15.08 0.54
CA GLU A 29 -13.83 16.20 1.28
C GLU A 29 -13.36 17.54 0.70
N TYR A 30 -12.06 17.72 0.53
CA TYR A 30 -11.48 18.91 -0.09
C TYR A 30 -11.99 19.15 -1.51
N ALA A 31 -12.06 18.12 -2.34
CA ALA A 31 -12.57 18.21 -3.70
C ALA A 31 -14.02 18.66 -3.72
N LYS A 32 -14.87 18.10 -2.83
CA LYS A 32 -16.27 18.48 -2.68
C LYS A 32 -16.44 19.94 -2.24
N GLU A 33 -15.67 20.38 -1.24
CA GLU A 33 -15.72 21.76 -0.73
C GLU A 33 -15.28 22.80 -1.76
N ASN A 34 -14.36 22.44 -2.64
CA ASN A 34 -13.78 23.33 -3.65
C ASN A 34 -14.35 23.14 -5.05
N ASN A 35 -15.41 22.30 -5.21
CA ASN A 35 -16.01 21.96 -6.51
C ASN A 35 -14.99 21.41 -7.53
N ILE A 36 -14.03 20.62 -7.07
CA ILE A 36 -13.02 19.94 -7.91
C ILE A 36 -13.56 18.56 -8.29
N PRO A 37 -13.58 18.19 -9.58
CA PRO A 37 -13.94 16.84 -9.99
C PRO A 37 -12.97 15.80 -9.38
N LEU A 38 -13.50 14.71 -8.83
CA LEU A 38 -12.66 13.64 -8.23
C LEU A 38 -11.67 13.02 -9.24
N ASP A 39 -12.02 12.99 -10.53
CA ASP A 39 -11.15 12.55 -11.60
C ASP A 39 -9.88 13.41 -11.72
N GLU A 40 -9.94 14.67 -11.35
CA GLU A 40 -8.76 15.54 -11.32
C GLU A 40 -7.77 15.09 -10.24
N LEU A 41 -8.25 14.72 -9.05
CA LEU A 41 -7.40 14.15 -8.02
C LEU A 41 -6.91 12.75 -8.39
N LEU A 42 -7.80 11.91 -8.92
CA LEU A 42 -7.48 10.55 -9.33
C LEU A 42 -6.29 10.49 -10.31
N ASN A 43 -6.28 11.43 -11.27
CA ASN A 43 -5.28 11.51 -12.32
C ASN A 43 -4.11 12.45 -12.00
N ALA A 44 -4.15 13.12 -10.83
CA ALA A 44 -3.11 14.05 -10.41
C ALA A 44 -1.76 13.34 -10.24
N ARG A 45 -0.68 14.05 -10.60
CA ARG A 45 0.71 13.59 -10.53
C ARG A 45 1.54 14.59 -9.73
N LEU A 46 2.60 14.12 -9.09
CA LEU A 46 3.55 14.99 -8.42
C LEU A 46 4.35 15.81 -9.44
N VAL A 47 4.84 15.14 -10.48
CA VAL A 47 5.48 15.73 -11.67
C VAL A 47 5.04 14.95 -12.91
N GLU A 48 5.23 15.52 -14.09
CA GLU A 48 4.64 15.03 -15.35
C GLU A 48 5.02 13.58 -15.69
N ASP A 49 6.26 13.18 -15.46
CA ASP A 49 6.79 11.85 -15.75
C ASP A 49 6.51 10.81 -14.66
N MET A 50 5.94 11.21 -13.52
CA MET A 50 5.51 10.28 -12.47
C MET A 50 4.10 9.75 -12.72
N LYS A 51 3.79 8.60 -12.13
CA LYS A 51 2.46 7.98 -12.21
C LYS A 51 1.45 8.67 -11.30
N PRO A 52 0.14 8.66 -11.68
CA PRO A 52 -0.90 9.38 -10.96
C PRO A 52 -1.23 8.80 -9.57
N LEU A 53 -2.10 9.49 -8.82
CA LEU A 53 -2.60 9.07 -7.52
C LEU A 53 -3.19 7.66 -7.55
N SER A 54 -4.05 7.37 -8.54
CA SER A 54 -4.65 6.04 -8.70
C SER A 54 -3.60 4.93 -8.79
N PHE A 55 -2.54 5.14 -9.52
CA PHE A 55 -1.44 4.18 -9.65
C PHE A 55 -0.72 3.94 -8.31
N GLN A 56 -0.58 4.97 -7.45
CA GLN A 56 0.07 4.82 -6.15
C GLN A 56 -0.74 3.87 -5.27
N ILE A 57 -2.06 4.03 -5.22
CA ILE A 57 -2.94 3.15 -4.43
C ILE A 57 -2.92 1.72 -4.97
N VAL A 58 -3.07 1.56 -6.29
CA VAL A 58 -3.02 0.23 -6.95
C VAL A 58 -1.70 -0.48 -6.67
N THR A 59 -0.58 0.23 -6.74
CA THR A 59 0.73 -0.39 -6.53
C THR A 59 0.98 -0.72 -5.07
N ALA A 60 0.55 0.14 -4.13
CA ALA A 60 0.64 -0.15 -2.70
C ALA A 60 -0.16 -1.41 -2.32
N THR A 61 -1.42 -1.52 -2.76
CA THR A 61 -2.26 -2.69 -2.49
C THR A 61 -1.73 -3.95 -3.18
N ASN A 62 -1.28 -3.87 -4.43
CA ASN A 62 -0.64 -4.99 -5.13
C ASN A 62 0.63 -5.47 -4.41
N ALA A 63 1.42 -4.58 -3.80
CA ALA A 63 2.59 -4.96 -3.01
C ALA A 63 2.19 -5.81 -1.80
N VAL A 64 1.07 -5.47 -1.14
CA VAL A 64 0.51 -6.24 -0.02
C VAL A 64 0.05 -7.63 -0.47
N SER A 65 -0.83 -7.73 -1.49
CA SER A 65 -1.32 -9.03 -1.98
C SER A 65 -0.18 -9.93 -2.46
N LYS A 66 0.84 -9.37 -3.11
CA LYS A 66 2.06 -10.12 -3.48
C LYS A 66 2.87 -10.58 -2.27
N ALA A 67 2.95 -9.76 -1.23
CA ALA A 67 3.65 -10.13 0.01
C ALA A 67 2.93 -11.27 0.73
N LEU A 68 1.60 -11.24 0.80
CA LEU A 68 0.78 -12.30 1.39
C LEU A 68 0.93 -13.63 0.64
N ALA A 69 0.90 -13.59 -0.69
CA ALA A 69 1.13 -14.77 -1.50
C ALA A 69 2.53 -15.38 -1.25
N ARG A 70 3.57 -14.54 -1.17
CA ARG A 70 4.94 -14.99 -0.85
C ARG A 70 5.05 -15.54 0.56
N ALA A 71 4.39 -14.93 1.54
CA ALA A 71 4.33 -15.45 2.91
C ALA A 71 3.63 -16.81 2.99
N ALA A 72 2.66 -17.06 2.11
CA ALA A 72 2.01 -18.36 1.96
C ALA A 72 2.79 -19.35 1.09
N PHE A 73 3.86 -18.92 0.42
CA PHE A 73 4.63 -19.70 -0.57
C PHE A 73 3.78 -20.17 -1.76
N VAL A 74 2.86 -19.30 -2.21
CA VAL A 74 2.06 -19.48 -3.43
C VAL A 74 2.45 -18.44 -4.48
N GLU A 75 2.07 -18.71 -5.73
CA GLU A 75 2.32 -17.75 -6.82
C GLU A 75 1.56 -16.45 -6.56
N PRO A 76 2.24 -15.29 -6.62
CA PRO A 76 1.57 -14.02 -6.47
C PRO A 76 0.54 -13.76 -7.58
N PRO A 77 -0.59 -13.12 -7.26
CA PRO A 77 -1.59 -12.77 -8.26
C PRO A 77 -0.98 -11.82 -9.32
N PRO A 78 -1.50 -11.85 -10.56
CA PRO A 78 -1.11 -10.88 -11.57
C PRO A 78 -1.41 -9.46 -11.10
N GLN A 79 -0.67 -8.49 -11.64
CA GLN A 79 -0.94 -7.08 -11.35
C GLN A 79 -2.34 -6.73 -11.86
N GLN A 80 -3.12 -6.11 -10.98
CA GLN A 80 -4.48 -5.70 -11.32
C GLN A 80 -4.46 -4.43 -12.20
N GLU A 81 -5.51 -4.28 -13.03
CA GLU A 81 -5.72 -3.10 -13.83
C GLU A 81 -5.91 -1.84 -12.97
N PRO A 82 -5.56 -0.65 -13.50
CA PRO A 82 -5.78 0.60 -12.81
C PRO A 82 -7.26 0.82 -12.52
N ASP A 83 -7.54 1.36 -11.35
CA ASP A 83 -8.88 1.80 -10.98
C ASP A 83 -9.22 3.09 -11.74
N THR A 84 -10.48 3.24 -12.10
CA THR A 84 -10.97 4.35 -12.92
C THR A 84 -11.83 5.35 -12.14
N THR A 85 -12.20 5.03 -10.90
CA THR A 85 -12.98 5.91 -10.03
C THR A 85 -12.38 5.96 -8.61
N TYR A 86 -12.72 6.99 -7.87
CA TYR A 86 -12.34 7.11 -6.45
C TYR A 86 -12.98 6.02 -5.59
N GLU A 87 -14.20 5.58 -5.94
CA GLU A 87 -14.88 4.46 -5.28
C GLU A 87 -14.14 3.13 -5.49
N ASP A 88 -13.56 2.91 -6.68
CA ASP A 88 -12.73 1.73 -6.95
C ASP A 88 -11.51 1.70 -6.03
N LEU A 89 -10.89 2.85 -5.74
CA LEU A 89 -9.77 2.94 -4.80
C LEU A 89 -10.17 2.52 -3.39
N TYR A 90 -11.35 2.96 -2.90
CA TYR A 90 -11.86 2.54 -1.59
C TYR A 90 -12.12 1.03 -1.55
N ARG A 91 -12.84 0.50 -2.53
CA ARG A 91 -13.12 -0.95 -2.61
C ARG A 91 -11.84 -1.78 -2.64
N ARG A 92 -10.80 -1.29 -3.31
CA ARG A 92 -9.49 -1.94 -3.35
C ARG A 92 -8.82 -1.94 -1.97
N LEU A 93 -8.81 -0.80 -1.28
CA LEU A 93 -8.23 -0.69 0.06
C LEU A 93 -8.96 -1.60 1.05
N ASP A 94 -10.30 -1.56 1.07
CA ASP A 94 -11.12 -2.38 1.97
C ASP A 94 -10.88 -3.88 1.74
N ARG A 95 -10.83 -4.32 0.48
CA ARG A 95 -10.52 -5.71 0.14
C ARG A 95 -9.11 -6.11 0.63
N THR A 96 -8.11 -5.25 0.41
CA THR A 96 -6.74 -5.57 0.80
C THR A 96 -6.57 -5.56 2.32
N LEU A 97 -7.29 -4.71 3.04
CA LEU A 97 -7.36 -4.72 4.50
C LEU A 97 -7.97 -6.02 5.01
N ALA A 98 -9.08 -6.48 4.41
CA ALA A 98 -9.69 -7.77 4.73
C ALA A 98 -8.71 -8.95 4.49
N GLU A 99 -7.94 -8.94 3.39
CA GLU A 99 -6.89 -9.93 3.14
C GLU A 99 -5.84 -9.97 4.27
N LEU A 100 -5.48 -8.80 4.84
CA LEU A 100 -4.53 -8.72 5.96
C LEU A 100 -5.13 -9.23 7.29
N GLU A 101 -6.43 -9.02 7.53
CA GLU A 101 -7.14 -9.51 8.72
C GLU A 101 -7.23 -11.04 8.76
N GLU A 102 -7.30 -11.68 7.60
CA GLU A 102 -7.36 -13.15 7.48
C GLU A 102 -6.00 -13.84 7.72
N VAL A 103 -4.92 -13.07 7.89
CA VAL A 103 -3.58 -13.63 8.05
C VAL A 103 -3.41 -14.30 9.40
N ASP A 104 -3.14 -15.60 9.40
CA ASP A 104 -2.78 -16.35 10.59
C ASP A 104 -1.29 -16.16 10.94
N PRO A 105 -0.98 -15.48 12.07
CA PRO A 105 0.40 -15.26 12.49
C PRO A 105 1.22 -16.54 12.67
N ALA A 106 0.57 -17.64 13.06
CA ALA A 106 1.24 -18.92 13.27
C ALA A 106 1.72 -19.53 11.94
N LYS A 107 0.93 -19.39 10.87
CA LYS A 107 1.31 -19.87 9.54
C LYS A 107 2.52 -19.12 8.98
N ILE A 108 2.62 -17.82 9.23
CA ILE A 108 3.78 -17.01 8.85
C ILE A 108 5.01 -17.45 9.63
N ALA A 109 4.92 -17.61 10.95
CA ALA A 109 6.03 -18.02 11.80
C ALA A 109 6.65 -19.34 11.36
N MET A 110 5.85 -20.30 10.85
CA MET A 110 6.34 -21.57 10.30
C MET A 110 7.19 -21.43 9.05
N LYS A 111 7.15 -20.29 8.38
CA LYS A 111 7.86 -20.00 7.12
C LYS A 111 9.08 -19.12 7.30
N GLU A 112 9.33 -18.61 8.50
CA GLU A 112 10.50 -17.78 8.81
C GLU A 112 11.79 -18.52 8.46
N GLY A 113 12.75 -17.79 7.87
CA GLY A 113 14.03 -18.33 7.43
C GLY A 113 13.99 -19.12 6.12
N GLN A 114 12.81 -19.47 5.58
CA GLN A 114 12.70 -20.12 4.28
C GLN A 114 12.91 -19.11 3.15
N ALA A 115 13.74 -19.47 2.17
CA ALA A 115 14.01 -18.62 1.01
C ALA A 115 13.07 -18.95 -0.15
N PHE A 116 12.73 -17.92 -0.91
CA PHE A 116 11.95 -18.01 -2.14
C PHE A 116 12.55 -17.14 -3.25
N LYS A 117 12.17 -17.43 -4.50
CA LYS A 117 12.56 -16.60 -5.65
C LYS A 117 11.65 -15.38 -5.76
N ALA A 118 12.23 -14.18 -5.65
CA ALA A 118 11.55 -12.90 -5.76
C ALA A 118 11.96 -12.19 -7.06
N PRO A 119 11.13 -12.20 -8.11
CA PRO A 119 11.34 -11.33 -9.25
C PRO A 119 11.05 -9.87 -8.84
N ILE A 120 12.07 -9.02 -8.97
CA ILE A 120 12.02 -7.58 -8.66
C ILE A 120 12.66 -6.83 -9.84
N GLY A 121 11.85 -6.09 -10.58
CA GLY A 121 12.26 -5.51 -11.86
C GLY A 121 12.68 -6.61 -12.85
N MET A 122 13.85 -6.48 -13.45
CA MET A 122 14.40 -7.46 -14.40
C MET A 122 15.27 -8.54 -13.75
N LYS A 123 15.37 -8.58 -12.43
CA LYS A 123 16.23 -9.51 -11.69
C LYS A 123 15.41 -10.44 -10.80
N VAL A 124 15.92 -11.65 -10.60
CA VAL A 124 15.37 -12.61 -9.66
C VAL A 124 16.34 -12.75 -8.49
N PHE A 125 15.82 -12.49 -7.29
CA PHE A 125 16.56 -12.59 -6.04
C PHE A 125 16.11 -13.84 -5.29
N ASN A 126 17.04 -14.49 -4.55
CA ASN A 126 16.69 -15.52 -3.58
C ASN A 126 16.70 -14.87 -2.19
N LEU A 127 15.54 -14.70 -1.59
CA LEU A 127 15.36 -13.91 -0.36
C LEU A 127 14.53 -14.71 0.65
N THR A 128 14.80 -14.51 1.93
CA THR A 128 13.85 -14.88 2.99
C THR A 128 12.72 -13.86 3.05
N LEU A 129 11.65 -14.15 3.83
CA LEU A 129 10.57 -13.18 4.06
C LEU A 129 11.09 -11.91 4.72
N GLU A 130 12.00 -12.02 5.68
CA GLU A 130 12.61 -10.90 6.37
C GLU A 130 13.41 -10.02 5.41
N ASP A 131 14.31 -10.62 4.62
CA ASP A 131 15.09 -9.90 3.62
C ASP A 131 14.20 -9.19 2.60
N TYR A 132 13.19 -9.90 2.08
CA TYR A 132 12.24 -9.33 1.14
C TYR A 132 11.50 -8.13 1.73
N SER A 133 11.07 -8.24 2.98
CA SER A 133 10.31 -7.19 3.65
C SER A 133 11.14 -5.93 3.88
N VAL A 134 12.35 -6.08 4.43
CA VAL A 134 13.20 -4.93 4.78
C VAL A 134 13.82 -4.29 3.54
N ARG A 135 14.25 -5.11 2.56
CA ARG A 135 15.00 -4.64 1.39
C ARG A 135 14.12 -4.15 0.25
N PHE A 136 12.87 -4.61 0.17
CA PHE A 136 11.99 -4.27 -0.94
C PHE A 136 10.57 -3.90 -0.53
N LEU A 137 9.83 -4.77 0.15
CA LEU A 137 8.40 -4.59 0.40
C LEU A 137 8.10 -3.28 1.12
N ILE A 138 8.66 -3.08 2.31
CA ILE A 138 8.40 -1.90 3.15
C ILE A 138 8.87 -0.61 2.46
N PRO A 139 10.10 -0.50 1.96
CA PRO A 139 10.53 0.69 1.22
C PRO A 139 9.66 0.99 0.01
N ASN A 140 9.31 -0.02 -0.79
CA ASN A 140 8.46 0.15 -1.97
C ASN A 140 7.03 0.57 -1.59
N PHE A 141 6.44 -0.08 -0.60
CA PHE A 141 5.10 0.26 -0.11
C PHE A 141 5.02 1.71 0.37
N TYR A 142 5.95 2.13 1.23
CA TYR A 142 5.97 3.51 1.73
C TYR A 142 6.34 4.55 0.68
N PHE A 143 7.12 4.20 -0.32
CA PHE A 143 7.31 5.08 -1.47
C PHE A 143 5.96 5.47 -2.09
N HIS A 144 5.05 4.50 -2.30
CA HIS A 144 3.74 4.76 -2.87
C HIS A 144 2.80 5.49 -1.89
N VAL A 145 2.82 5.16 -0.60
CA VAL A 145 2.03 5.85 0.43
C VAL A 145 2.43 7.33 0.53
N VAL A 146 3.73 7.62 0.60
CA VAL A 146 4.25 8.99 0.67
C VAL A 146 4.00 9.74 -0.62
N THR A 147 4.19 9.10 -1.78
CA THR A 147 3.90 9.75 -3.07
C THR A 147 2.41 10.11 -3.20
N ALA A 148 1.50 9.26 -2.73
CA ALA A 148 0.07 9.59 -2.68
C ALA A 148 -0.21 10.81 -1.78
N TYR A 149 0.40 10.87 -0.59
CA TYR A 149 0.33 12.02 0.29
C TYR A 149 0.82 13.31 -0.41
N GLU A 150 1.99 13.25 -1.06
CA GLU A 150 2.58 14.42 -1.73
C GLU A 150 1.73 14.89 -2.92
N ILE A 151 1.15 13.98 -3.70
CA ILE A 151 0.23 14.32 -4.80
C ILE A 151 -0.97 15.10 -4.25
N LEU A 152 -1.60 14.62 -3.18
CA LEU A 152 -2.73 15.32 -2.55
C LEU A 152 -2.31 16.69 -2.00
N ARG A 153 -1.11 16.82 -1.42
CA ARG A 153 -0.56 18.10 -0.94
C ARG A 153 -0.36 19.10 -2.07
N VAL A 154 0.22 18.69 -3.19
CA VAL A 154 0.43 19.56 -4.36
C VAL A 154 -0.91 20.02 -4.94
N LYS A 155 -1.96 19.19 -4.86
CA LYS A 155 -3.32 19.58 -5.27
C LYS A 155 -4.04 20.46 -4.25
N GLY A 156 -3.42 20.82 -3.14
CA GLY A 156 -3.96 21.77 -2.15
C GLY A 156 -4.73 21.13 -1.00
N VAL A 157 -4.82 19.79 -0.94
CA VAL A 157 -5.51 19.09 0.16
C VAL A 157 -4.86 19.43 1.49
N GLN A 158 -5.65 19.85 2.49
CA GLN A 158 -5.17 20.31 3.78
C GLN A 158 -4.88 19.14 4.73
N ILE A 159 -3.83 18.40 4.42
CA ILE A 159 -3.28 17.30 5.22
C ILE A 159 -1.87 17.63 5.67
N GLY A 160 -1.44 17.08 6.80
CA GLY A 160 -0.11 17.29 7.36
C GLY A 160 0.52 15.99 7.87
N LYS A 161 1.71 16.09 8.43
CA LYS A 161 2.43 14.94 9.01
C LYS A 161 1.59 14.20 10.06
N LEU A 162 0.76 14.90 10.83
CA LEU A 162 -0.09 14.26 11.84
C LEU A 162 -1.18 13.40 11.21
N ASP A 163 -1.77 13.82 10.09
CA ASP A 163 -2.74 13.00 9.36
C ASP A 163 -2.09 11.73 8.82
N TYR A 164 -0.86 11.84 8.33
CA TYR A 164 -0.08 10.70 7.87
C TYR A 164 0.26 9.72 9.01
N LEU A 165 0.58 10.23 10.22
CA LEU A 165 1.01 9.41 11.35
C LEU A 165 -0.16 8.91 12.23
N SER A 166 -1.38 9.40 12.05
CA SER A 166 -2.53 9.08 12.94
C SER A 166 -2.72 7.58 13.14
N GLU A 167 -2.70 6.81 12.05
CA GLU A 167 -2.93 5.37 12.06
C GLU A 167 -1.74 4.56 12.65
N PHE A 168 -0.56 5.18 12.74
CA PHE A 168 0.61 4.54 13.36
C PHE A 168 0.64 4.72 14.89
N MET A 169 -0.09 5.71 15.39
CA MET A 169 -0.11 6.09 16.80
C MET A 169 -1.40 5.65 17.51
N ALA A 170 -2.35 5.05 16.74
CA ALA A 170 -3.61 4.51 17.25
C ALA A 170 -3.43 3.18 18.02
#